data_1eab02ab66116065f0356c55086e20aa
#
_entry.id   1eab02ab66116065f0356c55086e20aa
#
_cell.length_a   1.000
_cell.length_b   1.000
_cell.length_c   1.000
_cell.angle_alpha   90.00
_cell.angle_beta   90.00
_cell.angle_gamma   90.00
#
_symmetry.space_group_name_H-M   'P 1'
#
loop_
_entity.id
_entity.type
_entity.pdbx_description
1 polymer ?
#
loop_
_entity_poly.entity_id
_entity_poly.type
_entity_poly.pdbx_seq_one_letter_code
_entity_poly.pdbx_strand_id
1 'polypeptide(L)'
;MARPIPIGTRGEASETVELKHTLSAHHAELPPVYSTPDMIRLMETACFQALQPYCDEGEITVGISIHIEHRAASGVGMRIHAEAKLESFDGRFYIMRVRAHDGAREIGIGTVGRAVVHVPSFVERMREKARGS
;
A
#
# COMPACT_ATOMS: atom_id res chain seq x y z
N MET A 1 -12.70 17.60 0.02
CA MET A 1 -11.78 17.12 -1.03
C MET A 1 -10.34 17.41 -0.65
N ALA A 2 -9.46 16.49 -0.96
CA ALA A 2 -8.04 16.66 -0.69
C ALA A 2 -7.51 17.93 -1.37
N ARG A 3 -6.53 18.57 -0.72
CA ARG A 3 -5.80 19.70 -1.32
C ARG A 3 -4.97 19.19 -2.50
N PRO A 4 -4.60 20.05 -3.47
CA PRO A 4 -3.72 19.62 -4.56
C PRO A 4 -2.44 18.97 -4.03
N ILE A 5 -2.11 17.81 -4.58
CA ILE A 5 -0.94 17.04 -4.16
C ILE A 5 0.12 17.13 -5.25
N PRO A 6 1.32 17.66 -4.95
CA PRO A 6 2.36 17.80 -5.97
C PRO A 6 2.79 16.44 -6.52
N ILE A 7 2.95 16.37 -7.85
CA ILE A 7 3.59 15.21 -8.47
C ILE A 7 4.98 15.06 -7.88
N GLY A 8 5.36 13.81 -7.58
CA GLY A 8 6.63 13.53 -6.93
C GLY A 8 6.56 13.46 -5.41
N THR A 9 5.39 13.73 -4.80
CA THR A 9 5.20 13.57 -3.35
C THR A 9 5.55 12.14 -2.96
N ARG A 10 6.32 11.99 -1.88
CA ARG A 10 6.86 10.70 -1.43
C ARG A 10 6.34 10.28 -0.08
N GLY A 11 6.27 8.97 0.11
CA GLY A 11 6.02 8.35 1.40
C GLY A 11 6.88 7.11 1.55
N GLU A 12 7.05 6.66 2.77
CA GLU A 12 7.91 5.52 3.11
C GLU A 12 7.28 4.71 4.23
N ALA A 13 7.58 3.40 4.24
CA ALA A 13 7.20 2.51 5.32
C ALA A 13 8.25 1.39 5.41
N SER A 14 8.51 0.92 6.61
CA SER A 14 9.49 -0.14 6.83
C SER A 14 8.98 -1.13 7.85
N GLU A 15 9.41 -2.37 7.73
CA GLU A 15 9.15 -3.40 8.74
C GLU A 15 10.23 -4.47 8.66
N THR A 16 10.44 -5.17 9.77
CA THR A 16 11.29 -6.35 9.79
C THR A 16 10.42 -7.56 9.51
N VAL A 17 10.87 -8.44 8.63
CA VAL A 17 10.13 -9.67 8.32
C VAL A 17 10.06 -10.55 9.57
N GLU A 18 8.85 -10.82 10.04
CA GLU A 18 8.56 -11.76 11.11
C GLU A 18 7.87 -12.98 10.52
N LEU A 19 7.78 -14.06 11.28
CA LEU A 19 7.13 -15.28 10.81
C LEU A 19 5.71 -15.01 10.31
N LYS A 20 4.96 -14.14 10.99
CA LYS A 20 3.59 -13.77 10.58
C LYS A 20 3.50 -13.12 9.20
N HIS A 21 4.61 -12.59 8.68
CA HIS A 21 4.68 -11.97 7.35
C HIS A 21 5.07 -12.95 6.26
N THR A 22 5.23 -14.22 6.59
CA THR A 22 5.76 -15.21 5.64
C THR A 22 4.67 -16.13 5.10
N LEU A 23 5.00 -16.80 4.00
CA LEU A 23 4.09 -17.79 3.40
C LEU A 23 3.73 -18.90 4.38
N SER A 24 4.68 -19.30 5.24
CA SER A 24 4.46 -20.38 6.21
C SER A 24 3.45 -20.01 7.29
N ALA A 25 3.15 -18.73 7.49
CA ALA A 25 2.10 -18.30 8.42
C ALA A 25 0.71 -18.66 7.91
N HIS A 26 0.54 -18.78 6.60
CA HIS A 26 -0.72 -19.17 5.98
C HIS A 26 -0.79 -20.66 5.74
N HIS A 27 0.35 -21.30 5.50
CA HIS A 27 0.44 -22.72 5.23
C HIS A 27 1.80 -23.23 5.69
N ALA A 28 1.82 -24.10 6.71
CA ALA A 28 3.04 -24.53 7.38
C ALA A 28 4.07 -25.19 6.45
N GLU A 29 3.63 -25.75 5.32
CA GLU A 29 4.49 -26.41 4.35
C GLU A 29 5.24 -25.45 3.44
N LEU A 30 4.80 -24.18 3.37
CA LEU A 30 5.42 -23.19 2.51
C LEU A 30 6.68 -22.62 3.17
N PRO A 31 7.66 -22.16 2.37
CA PRO A 31 8.89 -21.60 2.93
C PRO A 31 8.63 -20.31 3.72
N PRO A 32 9.43 -20.04 4.78
CA PRO A 32 9.26 -18.84 5.60
C PRO A 32 9.88 -17.60 4.95
N VAL A 33 9.38 -17.25 3.77
CA VAL A 33 9.80 -16.06 3.04
C VAL A 33 8.69 -15.02 3.03
N TYR A 34 9.09 -13.74 2.97
CA TYR A 34 8.19 -12.59 2.98
C TYR A 34 7.10 -12.75 1.91
N SER A 35 5.84 -12.65 2.32
CA SER A 35 4.73 -12.89 1.41
C SER A 35 4.47 -11.69 0.50
N THR A 36 3.98 -11.96 -0.71
CA THR A 36 3.58 -10.90 -1.64
C THR A 36 2.48 -10.01 -1.05
N PRO A 37 1.41 -10.54 -0.43
CA PRO A 37 0.41 -9.67 0.22
C PRO A 37 0.99 -8.74 1.28
N ASP A 38 1.96 -9.21 2.07
CA ASP A 38 2.59 -8.36 3.09
C ASP A 38 3.44 -7.27 2.48
N MET A 39 4.18 -7.58 1.41
CA MET A 39 4.94 -6.57 0.67
C MET A 39 4.00 -5.50 0.10
N ILE A 40 2.89 -5.90 -0.50
CA ILE A 40 1.90 -4.98 -1.05
C ILE A 40 1.31 -4.11 0.06
N ARG A 41 0.96 -4.70 1.21
CA ARG A 41 0.46 -3.96 2.36
C ARG A 41 1.45 -2.86 2.79
N LEU A 42 2.73 -3.19 2.85
CA LEU A 42 3.76 -2.22 3.22
C LEU A 42 3.86 -1.10 2.17
N MET A 43 3.82 -1.45 0.89
CA MET A 43 3.81 -0.47 -0.21
C MET A 43 2.58 0.43 -0.13
N GLU A 44 1.41 -0.12 0.17
CA GLU A 44 0.19 0.67 0.35
C GLU A 44 0.29 1.61 1.55
N THR A 45 0.94 1.17 2.62
CA THR A 45 1.20 2.03 3.79
C THR A 45 2.05 3.23 3.39
N ALA A 46 3.08 3.02 2.56
CA ALA A 46 3.89 4.11 2.03
C ALA A 46 3.07 5.08 1.19
N CYS A 47 2.16 4.57 0.36
CA CYS A 47 1.23 5.40 -0.42
C CYS A 47 0.33 6.23 0.49
N PHE A 48 -0.26 5.60 1.49
CA PHE A 48 -1.12 6.26 2.46
C PHE A 48 -0.38 7.41 3.14
N GLN A 49 0.83 7.16 3.61
CA GLN A 49 1.65 8.19 4.26
C GLN A 49 1.97 9.36 3.34
N ALA A 50 2.21 9.10 2.06
CA ALA A 50 2.50 10.15 1.09
C ALA A 50 1.32 11.11 0.90
N LEU A 51 0.10 10.56 0.84
CA LEU A 51 -1.10 11.32 0.46
C LEU A 51 -1.87 11.89 1.66
N GLN A 52 -1.84 11.23 2.81
CA GLN A 52 -2.65 11.60 3.97
C GLN A 52 -2.45 13.06 4.43
N PRO A 53 -1.24 13.64 4.44
CA PRO A 53 -1.07 15.04 4.85
C PRO A 53 -1.87 16.05 4.02
N TYR A 54 -2.32 15.67 2.83
CA TYR A 54 -3.09 16.54 1.92
C TYR A 54 -4.59 16.31 2.02
N CYS A 55 -5.02 15.30 2.76
CA CYS A 55 -6.44 14.99 2.93
C CYS A 55 -7.08 15.94 3.94
N ASP A 56 -8.35 16.26 3.73
CA ASP A 56 -9.14 17.03 4.68
C ASP A 56 -9.59 16.14 5.83
N GLU A 57 -10.13 16.78 6.88
CA GLU A 57 -10.65 16.02 8.02
C GLU A 57 -11.72 15.02 7.56
N GLY A 58 -11.61 13.80 8.05
CA GLY A 58 -12.52 12.72 7.69
C GLY A 58 -12.20 12.03 6.38
N GLU A 59 -11.18 12.48 5.67
CA GLU A 59 -10.74 11.87 4.41
C GLU A 59 -9.55 10.95 4.60
N ILE A 60 -9.54 9.85 3.84
CA ILE A 60 -8.39 8.97 3.69
C ILE A 60 -8.28 8.56 2.24
N THR A 61 -7.17 7.95 1.87
CA THR A 61 -7.08 7.27 0.58
C THR A 61 -7.21 5.77 0.77
N VAL A 62 -7.83 5.12 -0.21
CA VAL A 62 -7.95 3.66 -0.26
C VAL A 62 -7.34 3.16 -1.56
N GLY A 63 -6.82 1.93 -1.55
CA GLY A 63 -6.29 1.29 -2.75
C GLY A 63 -7.41 0.88 -3.68
N ILE A 64 -7.25 1.15 -4.97
CA ILE A 64 -8.23 0.80 -6.01
C ILE A 64 -7.65 -0.09 -7.09
N SER A 65 -6.34 -0.10 -7.25
CA SER A 65 -5.68 -0.97 -8.24
C SER A 65 -4.25 -1.27 -7.81
N ILE A 66 -3.77 -2.46 -8.18
CA ILE A 66 -2.45 -2.95 -7.82
C ILE A 66 -1.84 -3.61 -9.06
N HIS A 67 -0.65 -3.15 -9.45
CA HIS A 67 0.15 -3.74 -10.53
C HIS A 67 1.58 -3.86 -10.02
N ILE A 68 1.91 -4.97 -9.37
CA ILE A 68 3.18 -5.15 -8.67
C ILE A 68 3.81 -6.49 -9.03
N GLU A 69 5.13 -6.47 -9.20
CA GLU A 69 5.93 -7.67 -9.35
C GLU A 69 6.76 -7.88 -8.08
N HIS A 70 6.72 -9.07 -7.55
CA HIS A 70 7.56 -9.50 -6.43
C HIS A 70 8.73 -10.29 -7.03
N ARG A 71 9.91 -9.66 -7.08
CA ARG A 71 11.04 -10.14 -7.88
C ARG A 71 12.08 -10.95 -7.13
N ALA A 72 12.07 -10.87 -5.80
CA ALA A 72 13.08 -11.55 -5.00
C ALA A 72 12.53 -11.90 -3.62
N ALA A 73 12.98 -13.03 -3.08
CA ALA A 73 12.56 -13.50 -1.77
C ALA A 73 13.37 -12.84 -0.66
N SER A 74 12.72 -12.62 0.49
CA SER A 74 13.37 -12.12 1.70
C SER A 74 12.99 -13.01 2.87
N GLY A 75 13.96 -13.32 3.72
CA GLY A 75 13.75 -14.18 4.88
C GLY A 75 13.43 -13.42 6.15
N VAL A 76 13.03 -14.19 7.17
CA VAL A 76 12.78 -13.65 8.52
C VAL A 76 14.02 -12.91 9.02
N GLY A 77 13.80 -11.75 9.63
CA GLY A 77 14.85 -10.90 10.18
C GLY A 77 15.34 -9.82 9.23
N MET A 78 15.04 -9.92 7.94
CA MET A 78 15.44 -8.89 6.98
C MET A 78 14.56 -7.65 7.13
N ARG A 79 15.17 -6.47 6.97
CA ARG A 79 14.46 -5.20 7.06
C ARG A 79 13.95 -4.79 5.68
N ILE A 80 12.64 -4.68 5.54
CA ILE A 80 12.01 -4.26 4.28
C ILE A 80 11.72 -2.77 4.37
N HIS A 81 12.09 -2.05 3.31
CA HIS A 81 11.81 -0.63 3.15
C HIS A 81 11.01 -0.43 1.87
N ALA A 82 9.83 0.16 1.99
CA ALA A 82 8.99 0.50 0.85
C ALA A 82 8.94 2.00 0.65
N GLU A 83 8.95 2.42 -0.62
CA GLU A 83 8.83 3.81 -1.03
C GLU A 83 7.67 3.96 -2.00
N ALA A 84 6.98 5.09 -1.91
CA ALA A 84 5.93 5.46 -2.85
C ALA A 84 6.17 6.89 -3.32
N LYS A 85 5.87 7.14 -4.60
CA LYS A 85 6.02 8.45 -5.22
C LYS A 85 4.81 8.71 -6.10
N LEU A 86 4.17 9.86 -5.92
CA LEU A 86 3.03 10.21 -6.78
C LEU A 86 3.51 10.45 -8.20
N GLU A 87 3.00 9.67 -9.13
CA GLU A 87 3.36 9.73 -10.55
C GLU A 87 2.37 10.55 -11.36
N SER A 88 1.07 10.38 -11.11
CA SER A 88 0.02 11.09 -11.84
C SER A 88 -1.29 11.14 -11.06
N PHE A 89 -2.14 12.09 -11.44
CA PHE A 89 -3.48 12.25 -10.91
C PHE A 89 -4.39 12.68 -12.05
N ASP A 90 -5.47 11.94 -12.27
CA ASP A 90 -6.39 12.18 -13.40
C ASP A 90 -7.64 12.99 -13.01
N GLY A 91 -7.65 13.57 -11.83
CA GLY A 91 -8.81 14.27 -11.26
C GLY A 91 -9.61 13.40 -10.29
N ARG A 92 -9.39 12.10 -10.28
CA ARG A 92 -10.08 11.15 -9.42
C ARG A 92 -9.13 10.15 -8.76
N PHE A 93 -8.21 9.57 -9.52
CA PHE A 93 -7.30 8.52 -9.06
C PHE A 93 -5.86 9.01 -9.04
N TYR A 94 -5.17 8.67 -7.96
CA TYR A 94 -3.74 8.92 -7.78
C TYR A 94 -2.99 7.66 -8.16
N ILE A 95 -2.05 7.76 -9.07
CA ILE A 95 -1.18 6.63 -9.45
C ILE A 95 0.15 6.81 -8.75
N MET A 96 0.47 5.85 -7.88
CA MET A 96 1.70 5.85 -7.09
C MET A 96 2.65 4.83 -7.67
N ARG A 97 3.89 5.25 -7.92
CA ARG A 97 4.96 4.31 -8.23
C ARG A 97 5.54 3.82 -6.91
N VAL A 98 5.64 2.51 -6.77
CA VAL A 98 6.10 1.88 -5.52
C VAL A 98 7.29 0.97 -5.76
N ARG A 99 8.16 0.87 -4.76
CA ARG A 99 9.33 0.00 -4.75
C ARG A 99 9.53 -0.52 -3.35
N ALA A 100 10.11 -1.71 -3.24
CA ALA A 100 10.53 -2.25 -1.95
C ALA A 100 11.89 -2.92 -2.10
N HIS A 101 12.73 -2.79 -1.07
CA HIS A 101 14.03 -3.46 -1.01
C HIS A 101 14.25 -4.04 0.39
N ASP A 102 15.16 -5.01 0.48
CA ASP A 102 15.45 -5.71 1.73
C ASP A 102 16.85 -5.41 2.28
N GLY A 103 17.47 -4.32 1.80
CA GLY A 103 18.81 -3.93 2.16
C GLY A 103 19.88 -4.53 1.26
N ALA A 104 19.61 -5.67 0.64
CA ALA A 104 20.52 -6.33 -0.29
C ALA A 104 20.14 -6.03 -1.74
N ARG A 105 18.83 -5.99 -2.03
CA ARG A 105 18.34 -5.79 -3.40
C ARG A 105 16.91 -5.30 -3.42
N GLU A 106 16.47 -4.84 -4.58
CA GLU A 106 15.08 -4.53 -4.85
C GLU A 106 14.28 -5.83 -4.93
N ILE A 107 13.23 -5.93 -4.12
CA ILE A 107 12.40 -7.14 -4.07
C ILE A 107 11.06 -6.96 -4.76
N GLY A 108 10.62 -5.72 -4.97
CA GLY A 108 9.35 -5.47 -5.62
C GLY A 108 9.30 -4.09 -6.25
N ILE A 109 8.48 -3.99 -7.30
CA ILE A 109 8.27 -2.74 -8.04
C ILE A 109 6.91 -2.77 -8.72
N GLY A 110 6.30 -1.60 -8.88
CA GLY A 110 5.04 -1.49 -9.60
C GLY A 110 4.33 -0.19 -9.36
N THR A 111 3.00 -0.25 -9.52
CA THR A 111 2.13 0.91 -9.31
C THR A 111 0.93 0.54 -8.46
N VAL A 112 0.47 1.51 -7.69
CA VAL A 112 -0.75 1.40 -6.87
C VAL A 112 -1.63 2.59 -7.20
N GLY A 113 -2.90 2.32 -7.51
CA GLY A 113 -3.91 3.35 -7.68
C GLY A 113 -4.61 3.61 -6.35
N ARG A 114 -4.79 4.89 -5.99
CA ARG A 114 -5.46 5.31 -4.75
C ARG A 114 -6.56 6.30 -5.06
N ALA A 115 -7.60 6.32 -4.23
CA ALA A 115 -8.69 7.29 -4.33
C ALA A 115 -8.98 7.85 -2.93
N VAL A 116 -9.34 9.14 -2.89
CA VAL A 116 -9.76 9.78 -1.64
C VAL A 116 -11.22 9.41 -1.36
N VAL A 117 -11.50 9.00 -0.13
CA VAL A 117 -12.86 8.77 0.35
C VAL A 117 -13.09 9.56 1.64
N HIS A 118 -14.32 10.02 1.82
CA HIS A 118 -14.77 10.65 3.06
C HIS A 118 -15.32 9.54 3.95
N VAL A 119 -14.66 9.24 5.05
CA VAL A 119 -14.94 8.05 5.87
C VAL A 119 -16.38 7.96 6.33
N PRO A 120 -17.01 9.00 6.93
CA PRO A 120 -18.40 8.90 7.35
C PRO A 120 -19.36 8.56 6.22
N SER A 121 -19.21 9.22 5.06
CA SER A 121 -20.07 8.98 3.89
C SER A 121 -19.84 7.59 3.32
N PHE A 122 -18.60 7.16 3.25
CA PHE A 122 -18.21 5.85 2.74
C PHE A 122 -18.81 4.73 3.60
N VAL A 123 -18.68 4.85 4.93
CA VAL A 123 -19.20 3.87 5.87
C VAL A 123 -20.74 3.81 5.79
N GLU A 124 -21.40 4.96 5.68
CA GLU A 124 -22.87 5.01 5.58
C GLU A 124 -23.35 4.32 4.30
N ARG A 125 -22.70 4.58 3.17
CA ARG A 125 -23.05 3.90 1.91
C ARG A 125 -22.87 2.37 2.02
N MET A 126 -21.83 1.92 2.71
CA MET A 126 -21.58 0.50 2.91
C MET A 126 -22.68 -0.14 3.78
N ARG A 127 -23.12 0.56 4.81
CA ARG A 127 -24.21 0.10 5.69
C ARG A 127 -25.54 0.01 4.94
N GLU A 128 -25.88 1.01 4.14
CA GLU A 128 -27.08 1.01 3.31
C GLU A 128 -27.07 -0.14 2.32
N LYS A 129 -25.94 -0.36 1.67
CA LYS A 129 -25.78 -1.44 0.72
C LYS A 129 -25.98 -2.81 1.36
N ALA A 130 -25.43 -3.00 2.56
CA ALA A 130 -25.60 -4.25 3.31
C ALA A 130 -27.06 -4.48 3.71
N ARG A 131 -27.77 -3.42 4.11
CA ARG A 131 -29.20 -3.51 4.49
C ARG A 131 -30.10 -3.73 3.28
N GLY A 132 -29.75 -3.16 2.14
CA GLY A 132 -30.55 -3.25 0.91
C GLY A 132 -30.40 -4.54 0.13
N SER A 133 -29.54 -5.43 0.56
CA SER A 133 -29.22 -6.68 -0.16
C SER A 133 -30.15 -7.80 0.19
#